data_1281a093bc475bc9b93d42d78804f242
#
_entry.id   1281a093bc475bc9b93d42d78804f242
#
_cell.length_a   1.000
_cell.length_b   1.000
_cell.length_c   1.000
_cell.angle_alpha   90.00
_cell.angle_beta   90.00
_cell.angle_gamma   90.00
#
_symmetry.space_group_name_H-M   'P 1'
#
loop_
_entity.id
_entity.type
_entity.pdbx_description
1 polymer ?
#
loop_
_entity_poly.entity_id
_entity_poly.type
_entity_poly.pdbx_seq_one_letter_code
_entity_poly.pdbx_strand_id
1 'polypeptide(L)'
;MLASAALAVSGLALSALPAQALNVRQEVGVTATTIKLGITVPVTGIAAPGYNKVAPAMKAYFDYVNANGGVYGRKISLVVKDDGYIPTLAVAKTKELLLKDKVFAVVGALGTATHKAVSRSVNLGRQGIPDLFVNTGYSGFGVKKDYPTTFALLPSYIMEAKIMSSYIKENFSTKKVGIIVQDDDFGDDAIAGFGQAGLTFDSTIPYASGSQSAAKAAEWVTKLKKDGITNGDVVILFGVTTATAAALAVAGAYGFKPQWILGSVGGDATTIKAATAVPAAVLNGAIGASFLPAPTDTSDEYIKFFQGINTTYNHAVTFDNNVLVGMNSAMMIVQALRAAGQNPTRKGLVTALETKGSTFASAGLAPLGYSAKSHVGYTGYWFGKYNLAGELKPVDNAYVVYTTDSGTGQVVKSTYKRPALPTNGLPSNS
;
A
#
# COMPACT_ATOMS: atom_id res chain seq x y z
N MET A 1 37.32 -48.73 -75.46
CA MET A 1 37.10 -49.24 -74.08
C MET A 1 36.97 -48.07 -73.13
N LEU A 2 35.77 -47.73 -72.87
CA LEU A 2 35.47 -46.60 -71.94
C LEU A 2 35.01 -47.20 -70.61
N ALA A 3 35.73 -46.95 -69.52
CA ALA A 3 35.35 -47.37 -68.18
C ALA A 3 34.61 -46.21 -67.50
N SER A 4 33.36 -46.45 -67.16
CA SER A 4 32.54 -45.53 -66.39
C SER A 4 32.74 -45.74 -64.89
N ALA A 5 33.21 -44.69 -64.15
CA ALA A 5 33.32 -44.71 -62.71
C ALA A 5 31.98 -44.18 -62.11
N ALA A 6 31.33 -45.00 -61.30
CA ALA A 6 30.15 -44.63 -60.56
C ALA A 6 30.57 -44.02 -59.20
N LEU A 7 30.23 -42.74 -58.96
CA LEU A 7 30.33 -42.10 -57.65
C LEU A 7 29.16 -42.52 -56.75
N ALA A 8 29.43 -43.19 -55.64
CA ALA A 8 28.46 -43.47 -54.62
C ALA A 8 28.39 -42.24 -53.67
N VAL A 9 27.29 -41.51 -53.62
CA VAL A 9 27.02 -40.45 -52.64
C VAL A 9 26.39 -41.11 -51.42
N SER A 10 27.18 -41.24 -50.33
CA SER A 10 26.70 -41.68 -49.04
C SER A 10 26.01 -40.50 -48.30
N GLY A 11 24.67 -40.53 -48.29
CA GLY A 11 23.86 -39.58 -47.53
C GLY A 11 24.02 -39.81 -46.02
N LEU A 12 24.60 -38.84 -45.31
CA LEU A 12 24.53 -38.78 -43.85
C LEU A 12 23.12 -38.37 -43.45
N ALA A 13 22.33 -39.29 -42.93
CA ALA A 13 21.10 -39.00 -42.23
C ALA A 13 21.40 -38.40 -40.89
N LEU A 14 21.30 -37.08 -40.76
CA LEU A 14 21.26 -36.42 -39.44
C LEU A 14 19.96 -36.86 -38.74
N SER A 15 20.08 -37.82 -37.83
CA SER A 15 19.01 -38.12 -36.86
C SER A 15 18.82 -36.91 -35.95
N ALA A 16 17.74 -36.15 -36.16
CA ALA A 16 17.27 -35.12 -35.23
C ALA A 16 16.92 -35.82 -33.91
N LEU A 17 17.75 -35.62 -32.90
CA LEU A 17 17.42 -36.00 -31.53
C LEU A 17 16.14 -35.25 -31.14
N PRO A 18 15.12 -35.94 -30.60
CA PRO A 18 13.96 -35.23 -30.07
C PRO A 18 14.43 -34.28 -28.96
N ALA A 19 14.20 -32.99 -29.13
CA ALA A 19 14.37 -32.02 -28.06
C ALA A 19 13.49 -32.52 -26.91
N GLN A 20 14.12 -33.08 -25.89
CA GLN A 20 13.42 -33.34 -24.62
C GLN A 20 12.95 -31.98 -24.12
N ALA A 21 11.65 -31.70 -24.31
CA ALA A 21 11.00 -30.62 -23.63
C ALA A 21 11.22 -30.85 -22.13
N LEU A 22 12.13 -30.08 -21.53
CA LEU A 22 12.26 -30.03 -20.09
C LEU A 22 10.87 -29.73 -19.57
N ASN A 23 10.25 -30.72 -18.90
CA ASN A 23 9.00 -30.54 -18.18
C ASN A 23 9.27 -29.54 -17.03
N VAL A 24 9.35 -28.25 -17.38
CA VAL A 24 9.38 -27.19 -16.39
C VAL A 24 8.04 -27.29 -15.67
N ARG A 25 8.07 -27.83 -14.47
CA ARG A 25 6.87 -27.94 -13.61
C ARG A 25 6.27 -26.54 -13.51
N GLN A 26 5.12 -26.37 -14.15
CA GLN A 26 4.44 -25.09 -14.23
C GLN A 26 4.07 -24.65 -12.81
N GLU A 27 4.50 -23.44 -12.41
CA GLU A 27 4.22 -22.91 -11.10
C GLU A 27 2.71 -22.63 -10.95
N VAL A 28 2.15 -22.87 -9.76
CA VAL A 28 0.72 -22.63 -9.51
C VAL A 28 0.36 -21.20 -9.84
N GLY A 29 -0.70 -21.00 -10.61
CA GLY A 29 -1.18 -19.66 -11.02
C GLY A 29 -0.41 -19.03 -12.17
N VAL A 30 0.58 -19.73 -12.74
CA VAL A 30 1.30 -19.31 -13.96
C VAL A 30 1.02 -20.30 -15.09
N THR A 31 0.59 -19.79 -16.23
CA THR A 31 0.39 -20.57 -17.46
C THR A 31 1.25 -20.00 -18.59
N ALA A 32 1.18 -20.56 -19.78
CA ALA A 32 1.86 -20.02 -20.96
C ALA A 32 1.39 -18.59 -21.30
N THR A 33 0.16 -18.23 -20.94
CA THR A 33 -0.49 -16.98 -21.36
C THR A 33 -0.94 -16.09 -20.21
N THR A 34 -0.89 -16.56 -18.95
CA THR A 34 -1.48 -15.83 -17.81
C THR A 34 -0.67 -16.01 -16.54
N ILE A 35 -0.59 -14.94 -15.73
CA ILE A 35 -0.16 -14.93 -14.33
C ILE A 35 -1.38 -14.51 -13.50
N LYS A 36 -1.82 -15.39 -12.60
CA LYS A 36 -3.01 -15.18 -11.79
C LYS A 36 -2.61 -14.70 -10.37
N LEU A 37 -3.04 -13.53 -9.99
CA LEU A 37 -2.83 -12.92 -8.67
C LEU A 37 -4.15 -12.86 -7.92
N GLY A 38 -4.10 -12.76 -6.58
CA GLY A 38 -5.28 -12.63 -5.74
C GLY A 38 -5.15 -11.52 -4.71
N ILE A 39 -6.26 -10.85 -4.43
CA ILE A 39 -6.36 -9.81 -3.40
C ILE A 39 -7.59 -10.03 -2.52
N THR A 40 -7.43 -9.82 -1.21
CA THR A 40 -8.55 -9.61 -0.28
C THR A 40 -8.59 -8.15 0.14
N VAL A 41 -9.75 -7.52 0.05
CA VAL A 41 -9.92 -6.09 0.31
C VAL A 41 -11.38 -5.82 0.69
N PRO A 42 -11.70 -4.82 1.54
CA PRO A 42 -13.09 -4.47 1.82
C PRO A 42 -13.73 -3.79 0.61
N VAL A 43 -14.48 -4.58 -0.18
CA VAL A 43 -15.34 -4.08 -1.25
C VAL A 43 -16.64 -3.57 -0.66
N THR A 44 -17.13 -4.23 0.38
CA THR A 44 -18.31 -3.84 1.16
C THR A 44 -17.95 -3.65 2.64
N GLY A 45 -18.91 -3.21 3.45
CA GLY A 45 -18.76 -3.00 4.89
C GLY A 45 -18.30 -1.60 5.27
N ILE A 46 -18.11 -1.40 6.58
CA ILE A 46 -17.88 -0.06 7.16
C ILE A 46 -16.54 0.58 6.72
N ALA A 47 -15.54 -0.21 6.38
CA ALA A 47 -14.26 0.28 5.87
C ALA A 47 -14.20 0.37 4.34
N ALA A 48 -15.25 -0.07 3.62
CA ALA A 48 -15.25 -0.03 2.16
C ALA A 48 -15.12 1.37 1.54
N PRO A 49 -15.71 2.44 2.11
CA PRO A 49 -15.57 3.78 1.53
C PRO A 49 -14.09 4.16 1.34
N GLY A 50 -13.70 4.39 0.10
CA GLY A 50 -12.33 4.67 -0.33
C GLY A 50 -11.55 3.39 -0.67
N TYR A 51 -11.43 2.45 0.25
CA TYR A 51 -10.62 1.24 0.04
C TYR A 51 -11.16 0.31 -1.05
N ASN A 52 -12.45 0.34 -1.34
CA ASN A 52 -13.04 -0.40 -2.46
C ASN A 52 -12.54 0.04 -3.85
N LYS A 53 -11.81 1.14 -3.94
CA LYS A 53 -11.17 1.64 -5.18
C LYS A 53 -9.79 1.01 -5.44
N VAL A 54 -9.14 0.43 -4.44
CA VAL A 54 -7.76 -0.09 -4.55
C VAL A 54 -7.67 -1.21 -5.58
N ALA A 55 -8.51 -2.23 -5.48
CA ALA A 55 -8.47 -3.37 -6.40
C ALA A 55 -8.85 -3.02 -7.85
N PRO A 56 -9.91 -2.21 -8.12
CA PRO A 56 -10.19 -1.71 -9.47
C PRO A 56 -9.03 -0.89 -10.06
N ALA A 57 -8.40 -0.02 -9.28
CA ALA A 57 -7.25 0.76 -9.72
C ALA A 57 -6.04 -0.11 -10.05
N MET A 58 -5.76 -1.13 -9.22
CA MET A 58 -4.72 -2.12 -9.49
C MET A 58 -5.01 -2.87 -10.79
N LYS A 59 -6.26 -3.29 -10.98
CA LYS A 59 -6.70 -3.95 -12.23
C LYS A 59 -6.53 -3.05 -13.44
N ALA A 60 -6.86 -1.79 -13.35
CA ALA A 60 -6.71 -0.82 -14.44
C ALA A 60 -5.26 -0.71 -14.93
N TYR A 61 -4.31 -0.66 -14.00
CA TYR A 61 -2.88 -0.68 -14.39
C TYR A 61 -2.49 -2.03 -15.01
N PHE A 62 -2.97 -3.17 -14.50
CA PHE A 62 -2.72 -4.47 -15.12
C PHE A 62 -3.34 -4.57 -16.52
N ASP A 63 -4.53 -4.02 -16.74
CA ASP A 63 -5.17 -3.99 -18.07
C ASP A 63 -4.35 -3.15 -19.05
N TYR A 64 -3.79 -2.02 -18.61
CA TYR A 64 -2.83 -1.24 -19.38
C TYR A 64 -1.58 -2.05 -19.75
N VAL A 65 -0.98 -2.75 -18.78
CA VAL A 65 0.18 -3.62 -19.03
C VAL A 65 -0.18 -4.74 -20.00
N ASN A 66 -1.35 -5.36 -19.85
CA ASN A 66 -1.85 -6.43 -20.71
C ASN A 66 -2.07 -5.97 -22.15
N ALA A 67 -2.55 -4.74 -22.35
CA ALA A 67 -2.70 -4.12 -23.66
C ALA A 67 -1.35 -3.82 -24.34
N ASN A 68 -0.27 -3.70 -23.55
CA ASN A 68 1.09 -3.44 -24.02
C ASN A 68 2.01 -4.66 -23.94
N GLY A 69 1.47 -5.87 -24.16
CA GLY A 69 2.26 -7.11 -24.28
C GLY A 69 2.44 -7.89 -22.96
N GLY A 70 1.90 -7.41 -21.85
CA GLY A 70 1.90 -8.13 -20.57
C GLY A 70 3.31 -8.27 -19.95
N VAL A 71 3.51 -9.34 -19.20
CA VAL A 71 4.78 -9.70 -18.58
C VAL A 71 5.33 -10.94 -19.28
N TYR A 72 6.37 -10.77 -20.10
CA TYR A 72 6.93 -11.83 -20.96
C TYR A 72 5.84 -12.53 -21.81
N GLY A 73 4.95 -11.73 -22.40
CA GLY A 73 3.84 -12.24 -23.23
C GLY A 73 2.64 -12.80 -22.45
N ARG A 74 2.68 -12.83 -21.12
CA ARG A 74 1.57 -13.27 -20.26
C ARG A 74 0.73 -12.12 -19.77
N LYS A 75 -0.59 -12.29 -19.81
CA LYS A 75 -1.54 -11.36 -19.19
C LYS A 75 -1.59 -11.57 -17.69
N ILE A 76 -1.67 -10.48 -16.93
CA ILE A 76 -1.92 -10.52 -15.49
C ILE A 76 -3.44 -10.57 -15.27
N SER A 77 -3.90 -11.51 -14.46
CA SER A 77 -5.30 -11.63 -14.03
C SER A 77 -5.37 -11.45 -12.52
N LEU A 78 -6.20 -10.52 -12.04
CA LEU A 78 -6.43 -10.26 -10.62
C LEU A 78 -7.78 -10.82 -10.17
N VAL A 79 -7.76 -11.75 -9.23
CA VAL A 79 -8.96 -12.28 -8.55
C VAL A 79 -9.19 -11.46 -7.28
N VAL A 80 -10.33 -10.79 -7.21
CA VAL A 80 -10.70 -9.94 -6.07
C VAL A 80 -11.69 -10.68 -5.19
N LYS A 81 -11.43 -10.70 -3.89
CA LYS A 81 -12.36 -11.24 -2.86
C LYS A 81 -12.68 -10.17 -1.84
N ASP A 82 -13.96 -10.02 -1.54
CA ASP A 82 -14.45 -9.13 -0.50
C ASP A 82 -14.28 -9.77 0.88
N ASP A 83 -13.56 -9.10 1.77
CA ASP A 83 -13.40 -9.51 3.15
C ASP A 83 -14.18 -8.63 4.16
N GLY A 84 -14.84 -7.57 3.69
CA GLY A 84 -15.62 -6.65 4.52
C GLY A 84 -14.83 -5.99 5.65
N TYR A 85 -13.49 -6.06 5.63
CA TYR A 85 -12.59 -5.69 6.74
C TYR A 85 -12.77 -6.55 7.98
N ILE A 86 -13.21 -7.82 7.80
CA ILE A 86 -13.48 -8.78 8.88
C ILE A 86 -12.40 -9.87 8.86
N PRO A 87 -11.62 -10.05 9.97
CA PRO A 87 -10.48 -10.98 10.01
C PRO A 87 -10.83 -12.42 9.63
N THR A 88 -11.97 -12.94 10.08
CA THR A 88 -12.42 -14.31 9.76
C THR A 88 -12.78 -14.47 8.29
N LEU A 89 -13.38 -13.44 7.67
CA LEU A 89 -13.66 -13.44 6.23
C LEU A 89 -12.38 -13.33 5.42
N ALA A 90 -11.42 -12.48 5.83
CA ALA A 90 -10.13 -12.37 5.15
C ALA A 90 -9.41 -13.74 5.10
N VAL A 91 -9.42 -14.51 6.19
CA VAL A 91 -8.90 -15.87 6.23
C VAL A 91 -9.65 -16.81 5.25
N ALA A 92 -10.98 -16.79 5.27
CA ALA A 92 -11.79 -17.64 4.39
C ALA A 92 -11.55 -17.29 2.91
N LYS A 93 -11.53 -16.00 2.58
CA LYS A 93 -11.32 -15.50 1.22
C LYS A 93 -9.90 -15.76 0.71
N THR A 94 -8.88 -15.63 1.57
CA THR A 94 -7.51 -16.02 1.20
C THR A 94 -7.40 -17.52 0.90
N LYS A 95 -8.05 -18.37 1.71
CA LYS A 95 -8.12 -19.81 1.43
C LYS A 95 -8.82 -20.10 0.09
N GLU A 96 -9.89 -19.37 -0.26
CA GLU A 96 -10.53 -19.49 -1.58
C GLU A 96 -9.56 -19.12 -2.70
N LEU A 97 -8.82 -18.00 -2.61
CA LEU A 97 -7.80 -17.59 -3.58
C LEU A 97 -6.77 -18.70 -3.82
N LEU A 98 -6.31 -19.37 -2.75
CA LEU A 98 -5.27 -20.37 -2.85
C LEU A 98 -5.80 -21.73 -3.33
N LEU A 99 -6.93 -22.19 -2.80
CA LEU A 99 -7.42 -23.55 -3.00
C LEU A 99 -8.35 -23.69 -4.21
N LYS A 100 -9.20 -22.69 -4.48
CA LYS A 100 -10.13 -22.68 -5.61
C LYS A 100 -9.55 -21.96 -6.82
N ASP A 101 -9.12 -20.70 -6.61
CA ASP A 101 -8.67 -19.85 -7.70
C ASP A 101 -7.25 -20.18 -8.15
N LYS A 102 -6.45 -20.86 -7.28
CA LYS A 102 -5.07 -21.27 -7.57
C LYS A 102 -4.18 -20.10 -7.98
N VAL A 103 -4.19 -19.02 -7.18
CA VAL A 103 -3.37 -17.83 -7.47
C VAL A 103 -1.87 -18.09 -7.26
N PHE A 104 -1.04 -17.42 -8.03
CA PHE A 104 0.43 -17.48 -7.94
C PHE A 104 0.94 -16.77 -6.67
N ALA A 105 0.38 -15.60 -6.39
CA ALA A 105 0.72 -14.78 -5.23
C ALA A 105 -0.53 -14.07 -4.69
N VAL A 106 -0.51 -13.73 -3.40
CA VAL A 106 -1.42 -12.75 -2.81
C VAL A 106 -0.78 -11.38 -2.92
N VAL A 107 -1.55 -10.36 -3.27
CA VAL A 107 -1.06 -9.01 -3.50
C VAL A 107 -1.97 -7.97 -2.88
N GLY A 108 -1.42 -6.90 -2.29
CA GLY A 108 -2.18 -5.72 -1.87
C GLY A 108 -3.25 -5.96 -0.81
N ALA A 109 -3.24 -7.10 -0.11
CA ALA A 109 -4.23 -7.38 0.94
C ALA A 109 -4.27 -6.25 1.97
N LEU A 110 -5.50 -5.84 2.38
CA LEU A 110 -5.68 -4.62 3.16
C LEU A 110 -5.99 -4.91 4.63
N GLY A 111 -5.29 -4.17 5.50
CA GLY A 111 -5.60 -4.08 6.92
C GLY A 111 -4.69 -4.89 7.84
N THR A 112 -4.50 -4.39 9.06
CA THR A 112 -3.62 -5.01 10.06
C THR A 112 -4.26 -6.27 10.65
N ALA A 113 -5.41 -6.14 11.31
CA ALA A 113 -6.08 -7.25 11.97
C ALA A 113 -6.50 -8.35 10.99
N THR A 114 -7.00 -7.97 9.81
CA THR A 114 -7.40 -8.89 8.74
C THR A 114 -6.21 -9.71 8.27
N HIS A 115 -5.09 -9.06 7.95
CA HIS A 115 -3.93 -9.76 7.40
C HIS A 115 -3.11 -10.51 8.46
N LYS A 116 -3.09 -10.05 9.71
CA LYS A 116 -2.55 -10.85 10.82
C LYS A 116 -3.32 -12.16 11.02
N ALA A 117 -4.65 -12.12 10.90
CA ALA A 117 -5.46 -13.33 10.96
C ALA A 117 -5.14 -14.30 9.81
N VAL A 118 -4.95 -13.77 8.59
CA VAL A 118 -4.48 -14.55 7.42
C VAL A 118 -3.12 -15.17 7.71
N SER A 119 -2.15 -14.38 8.15
CA SER A 119 -0.79 -14.87 8.42
C SER A 119 -0.75 -15.97 9.47
N ARG A 120 -1.59 -15.88 10.52
CA ARG A 120 -1.69 -16.90 11.58
C ARG A 120 -2.41 -18.17 11.11
N SER A 121 -3.50 -18.03 10.35
CA SER A 121 -4.42 -19.14 10.03
C SER A 121 -4.15 -19.80 8.69
N VAL A 122 -3.59 -19.09 7.73
CA VAL A 122 -3.21 -19.60 6.39
C VAL A 122 -1.72 -19.90 6.33
N ASN A 123 -0.89 -19.12 7.04
CA ASN A 123 0.57 -19.27 7.12
C ASN A 123 1.24 -19.28 5.74
N LEU A 124 1.05 -18.17 5.00
CA LEU A 124 1.58 -18.00 3.64
C LEU A 124 3.08 -18.22 3.57
N GLY A 125 3.83 -17.72 4.56
CA GLY A 125 5.28 -17.88 4.65
C GLY A 125 5.73 -19.33 4.69
N ARG A 126 5.09 -20.18 5.51
CA ARG A 126 5.41 -21.62 5.60
C ARG A 126 5.09 -22.36 4.30
N GLN A 127 4.07 -21.90 3.57
CA GLN A 127 3.70 -22.47 2.27
C GLN A 127 4.53 -21.92 1.12
N GLY A 128 5.46 -20.98 1.38
CA GLY A 128 6.26 -20.33 0.35
C GLY A 128 5.44 -19.47 -0.63
N ILE A 129 4.25 -19.03 -0.23
CA ILE A 129 3.36 -18.22 -1.07
C ILE A 129 3.79 -16.75 -0.94
N PRO A 130 4.16 -16.06 -2.04
CA PRO A 130 4.46 -14.64 -2.01
C PRO A 130 3.22 -13.83 -1.62
N ASP A 131 3.44 -12.87 -0.75
CA ASP A 131 2.44 -12.01 -0.15
C ASP A 131 2.96 -10.57 -0.24
N LEU A 132 2.56 -9.89 -1.33
CA LEU A 132 3.24 -8.72 -1.81
C LEU A 132 2.48 -7.43 -1.50
N PHE A 133 3.22 -6.46 -0.97
CA PHE A 133 2.74 -5.09 -0.80
C PHE A 133 1.46 -5.02 0.03
N VAL A 134 1.48 -5.73 1.17
CA VAL A 134 0.35 -5.71 2.12
C VAL A 134 0.06 -4.26 2.50
N ASN A 135 -1.18 -3.83 2.30
CA ASN A 135 -1.61 -2.46 2.49
C ASN A 135 -1.93 -2.19 3.96
N THR A 136 -0.88 -2.13 4.75
CA THR A 136 -0.86 -1.75 6.17
C THR A 136 0.56 -1.34 6.55
N GLY A 137 0.67 -0.48 7.56
CA GLY A 137 1.94 -0.09 8.17
C GLY A 137 2.30 -0.91 9.42
N TYR A 138 1.68 -2.07 9.67
CA TYR A 138 2.06 -2.91 10.79
C TYR A 138 3.55 -3.29 10.71
N SER A 139 4.33 -2.89 11.70
CA SER A 139 5.80 -3.02 11.69
C SER A 139 6.28 -4.46 11.60
N GLY A 140 5.50 -5.40 12.16
CA GLY A 140 5.82 -6.83 12.14
C GLY A 140 5.94 -7.41 10.73
N PHE A 141 5.16 -6.94 9.75
CA PHE A 141 5.24 -7.47 8.37
C PHE A 141 6.54 -7.13 7.65
N GLY A 142 7.31 -6.17 8.14
CA GLY A 142 8.67 -5.90 7.67
C GLY A 142 9.73 -6.85 8.22
N VAL A 143 9.39 -7.68 9.22
CA VAL A 143 10.32 -8.60 9.89
C VAL A 143 10.37 -9.93 9.14
N LYS A 144 11.33 -10.09 8.24
CA LYS A 144 11.48 -11.28 7.39
C LYS A 144 11.49 -12.60 8.17
N LYS A 145 12.09 -12.63 9.37
CA LYS A 145 12.18 -13.85 10.19
C LYS A 145 10.79 -14.40 10.51
N ASP A 146 9.82 -13.53 10.78
CA ASP A 146 8.47 -13.90 11.20
C ASP A 146 7.53 -14.01 10.00
N TYR A 147 7.79 -13.25 8.94
CA TYR A 147 6.98 -13.18 7.72
C TYR A 147 7.86 -13.31 6.45
N PRO A 148 8.41 -14.52 6.17
CA PRO A 148 9.48 -14.69 5.18
C PRO A 148 9.06 -14.46 3.73
N THR A 149 7.76 -14.39 3.42
CA THR A 149 7.25 -14.14 2.07
C THR A 149 6.35 -12.91 1.98
N THR A 150 6.15 -12.21 3.11
CA THR A 150 5.30 -11.01 3.18
C THR A 150 6.15 -9.76 3.04
N PHE A 151 5.74 -8.86 2.16
CA PHE A 151 6.37 -7.57 1.92
C PHE A 151 5.36 -6.47 2.22
N ALA A 152 5.66 -5.59 3.18
CA ALA A 152 4.83 -4.45 3.52
C ALA A 152 4.83 -3.41 2.39
N LEU A 153 3.78 -2.63 2.26
CA LEU A 153 3.72 -1.50 1.32
C LEU A 153 4.02 -0.18 2.03
N LEU A 154 3.24 0.14 3.06
CA LEU A 154 3.33 1.42 3.76
C LEU A 154 4.62 1.50 4.60
N PRO A 155 5.11 2.70 4.89
CA PRO A 155 6.02 2.86 6.00
C PRO A 155 5.34 2.34 7.28
N SER A 156 6.13 1.82 8.24
CA SER A 156 5.50 1.29 9.45
C SER A 156 4.80 2.39 10.26
N TYR A 157 3.76 2.02 10.99
CA TYR A 157 3.07 2.94 11.88
C TYR A 157 3.97 3.47 13.01
N ILE A 158 4.98 2.69 13.41
CA ILE A 158 6.04 3.17 14.31
C ILE A 158 6.83 4.33 13.65
N MET A 159 7.24 4.16 12.39
CA MET A 159 7.94 5.23 11.64
C MET A 159 7.05 6.46 11.49
N GLU A 160 5.78 6.27 11.12
CA GLU A 160 4.82 7.36 10.97
C GLU A 160 4.66 8.14 12.26
N ALA A 161 4.44 7.46 13.38
CA ALA A 161 4.28 8.07 14.70
C ALA A 161 5.55 8.81 15.16
N LYS A 162 6.75 8.26 14.91
CA LYS A 162 8.01 8.94 15.21
C LYS A 162 8.18 10.22 14.41
N ILE A 163 7.92 10.17 13.09
CA ILE A 163 8.01 11.33 12.20
C ILE A 163 6.96 12.38 12.60
N MET A 164 5.73 11.95 12.90
CA MET A 164 4.64 12.81 13.36
C MET A 164 4.97 13.47 14.71
N SER A 165 5.60 12.72 15.63
CA SER A 165 6.09 13.26 16.92
C SER A 165 7.12 14.35 16.72
N SER A 166 8.07 14.16 15.79
CA SER A 166 9.07 15.19 15.48
C SER A 166 8.41 16.47 15.00
N TYR A 167 7.45 16.35 14.07
CA TYR A 167 6.69 17.47 13.54
C TYR A 167 5.89 18.21 14.64
N ILE A 168 5.22 17.45 15.53
CA ILE A 168 4.43 18.03 16.64
C ILE A 168 5.34 18.78 17.62
N LYS A 169 6.47 18.19 18.00
CA LYS A 169 7.43 18.83 18.91
C LYS A 169 8.04 20.10 18.33
N GLU A 170 8.28 20.13 17.03
CA GLU A 170 8.82 21.31 16.34
C GLU A 170 7.80 22.44 16.23
N ASN A 171 6.54 22.13 15.91
CA ASN A 171 5.53 23.12 15.54
C ASN A 171 4.50 23.41 16.66
N PHE A 172 4.35 22.52 17.66
CA PHE A 172 3.29 22.57 18.66
C PHE A 172 3.78 22.23 20.08
N SER A 173 5.03 22.54 20.42
CA SER A 173 5.70 22.12 21.66
C SER A 173 5.00 22.54 22.96
N THR A 174 4.19 23.59 22.93
CA THR A 174 3.46 24.13 24.12
C THR A 174 2.00 23.67 24.17
N LYS A 175 1.56 22.85 23.23
CA LYS A 175 0.17 22.41 23.08
C LYS A 175 -0.06 21.08 23.79
N LYS A 176 -1.27 20.92 24.35
CA LYS A 176 -1.76 19.59 24.72
C LYS A 176 -1.98 18.73 23.49
N VAL A 177 -1.81 17.43 23.65
CA VAL A 177 -1.97 16.46 22.57
C VAL A 177 -3.00 15.41 22.96
N GLY A 178 -4.09 15.34 22.18
CA GLY A 178 -5.04 14.24 22.23
C GLY A 178 -4.84 13.28 21.05
N ILE A 179 -5.24 12.04 21.22
CA ILE A 179 -5.27 11.04 20.12
C ILE A 179 -6.57 10.24 20.14
N ILE A 180 -7.15 10.04 18.96
CA ILE A 180 -8.17 9.03 18.69
C ILE A 180 -7.49 7.95 17.87
N VAL A 181 -7.46 6.71 18.38
CA VAL A 181 -6.65 5.63 17.82
C VAL A 181 -7.44 4.33 17.73
N GLN A 182 -7.27 3.56 16.67
CA GLN A 182 -7.91 2.26 16.54
C GLN A 182 -7.31 1.27 17.55
N ASP A 183 -8.17 0.56 18.29
CA ASP A 183 -7.81 -0.36 19.37
C ASP A 183 -7.51 -1.76 18.81
N ASP A 184 -6.36 -1.88 18.17
CA ASP A 184 -5.76 -3.13 17.70
C ASP A 184 -4.28 -2.90 17.37
N ASP A 185 -3.59 -3.92 16.81
CA ASP A 185 -2.16 -3.81 16.45
C ASP A 185 -1.82 -2.61 15.53
N PHE A 186 -2.80 -2.03 14.84
CA PHE A 186 -2.63 -0.80 14.07
C PHE A 186 -2.36 0.39 15.00
N GLY A 187 -3.20 0.57 15.99
CA GLY A 187 -3.03 1.63 16.98
C GLY A 187 -1.89 1.35 17.97
N ASP A 188 -1.68 0.08 18.34
CA ASP A 188 -0.58 -0.30 19.23
C ASP A 188 0.79 0.09 18.67
N ASP A 189 1.03 -0.17 17.38
CA ASP A 189 2.25 0.26 16.70
C ASP A 189 2.41 1.79 16.71
N ALA A 190 1.32 2.52 16.50
CA ALA A 190 1.35 3.98 16.53
C ALA A 190 1.70 4.49 17.94
N ILE A 191 1.01 4.00 18.97
CA ILE A 191 1.28 4.37 20.37
C ILE A 191 2.72 4.03 20.74
N ALA A 192 3.23 2.87 20.35
CA ALA A 192 4.63 2.49 20.56
C ALA A 192 5.59 3.47 19.88
N GLY A 193 5.32 3.87 18.63
CA GLY A 193 6.14 4.82 17.89
C GLY A 193 6.14 6.22 18.50
N PHE A 194 4.98 6.71 18.94
CA PHE A 194 4.87 7.97 19.68
C PHE A 194 5.67 7.92 20.99
N GLY A 195 5.56 6.82 21.75
CA GLY A 195 6.31 6.60 22.99
C GLY A 195 7.83 6.55 22.75
N GLN A 196 8.29 5.84 21.71
CA GLN A 196 9.71 5.80 21.33
C GLN A 196 10.26 7.21 21.01
N ALA A 197 9.44 8.05 20.40
CA ALA A 197 9.79 9.44 20.12
C ALA A 197 9.62 10.36 21.34
N GLY A 198 9.17 9.85 22.49
CA GLY A 198 8.94 10.63 23.71
C GLY A 198 7.81 11.65 23.58
N LEU A 199 6.75 11.35 22.82
CA LEU A 199 5.50 12.10 22.81
C LEU A 199 4.52 11.45 23.78
N THR A 200 3.97 12.23 24.69
CA THR A 200 2.92 11.80 25.63
C THR A 200 1.58 12.43 25.25
N PHE A 201 0.49 11.83 25.69
CA PHE A 201 -0.86 12.29 25.39
C PHE A 201 -1.57 12.78 26.65
N ASP A 202 -2.20 13.95 26.59
CA ASP A 202 -3.11 14.46 27.61
C ASP A 202 -4.47 13.75 27.57
N SER A 203 -4.84 13.19 26.39
CA SER A 203 -6.05 12.39 26.20
C SER A 203 -5.82 11.30 25.18
N THR A 204 -6.11 10.05 25.53
CA THR A 204 -6.07 8.90 24.63
C THR A 204 -7.46 8.27 24.54
N ILE A 205 -7.95 8.10 23.30
CA ILE A 205 -9.29 7.58 23.03
C ILE A 205 -9.15 6.40 22.07
N PRO A 206 -9.11 5.16 22.59
CA PRO A 206 -9.16 3.97 21.75
C PRO A 206 -10.58 3.77 21.21
N TYR A 207 -10.69 3.27 19.99
CA TYR A 207 -11.96 2.82 19.41
C TYR A 207 -11.82 1.46 18.75
N ALA A 208 -12.80 0.58 18.95
CA ALA A 208 -12.83 -0.73 18.33
C ALA A 208 -13.09 -0.62 16.81
N SER A 209 -12.35 -1.40 16.01
CA SER A 209 -12.60 -1.49 14.57
C SER A 209 -14.06 -1.88 14.29
N GLY A 210 -14.71 -1.17 13.39
CA GLY A 210 -16.13 -1.38 13.08
C GLY A 210 -17.11 -0.60 13.96
N SER A 211 -16.65 0.09 15.03
CA SER A 211 -17.53 0.86 15.93
C SER A 211 -17.68 2.33 15.56
N GLN A 212 -17.01 2.82 14.54
CA GLN A 212 -16.98 4.23 14.13
C GLN A 212 -18.34 4.71 13.59
N SER A 213 -19.17 5.23 14.49
CA SER A 213 -20.45 5.86 14.20
C SER A 213 -20.45 7.32 14.66
N ALA A 214 -21.44 8.11 14.24
CA ALA A 214 -21.59 9.48 14.71
C ALA A 214 -21.78 9.54 16.25
N ALA A 215 -22.54 8.60 16.83
CA ALA A 215 -22.72 8.51 18.27
C ALA A 215 -21.40 8.25 18.99
N LYS A 216 -20.58 7.31 18.52
CA LYS A 216 -19.27 7.05 19.07
C LYS A 216 -18.30 8.22 18.90
N ALA A 217 -18.33 8.88 17.77
CA ALA A 217 -17.56 10.09 17.54
C ALA A 217 -17.94 11.23 18.51
N ALA A 218 -19.24 11.34 18.86
CA ALA A 218 -19.69 12.29 19.87
C ALA A 218 -19.12 11.98 21.27
N GLU A 219 -19.06 10.70 21.65
CA GLU A 219 -18.39 10.26 22.88
C GLU A 219 -16.89 10.64 22.85
N TRP A 220 -16.20 10.43 21.73
CA TRP A 220 -14.78 10.77 21.58
C TRP A 220 -14.52 12.27 21.73
N VAL A 221 -15.27 13.11 21.00
CA VAL A 221 -15.10 14.56 21.07
C VAL A 221 -15.44 15.10 22.46
N THR A 222 -16.50 14.55 23.10
CA THR A 222 -16.88 14.93 24.45
C THR A 222 -15.78 14.58 25.46
N LYS A 223 -15.17 13.39 25.33
CA LYS A 223 -14.08 12.97 26.20
C LYS A 223 -12.83 13.84 26.01
N LEU A 224 -12.42 14.13 24.77
CA LEU A 224 -11.31 15.06 24.50
C LEU A 224 -11.50 16.39 25.24
N LYS A 225 -12.69 16.99 25.13
CA LYS A 225 -13.01 18.26 25.81
C LYS A 225 -13.00 18.12 27.34
N LYS A 226 -13.52 17.00 27.87
CA LYS A 226 -13.52 16.70 29.31
C LYS A 226 -12.09 16.53 29.84
N ASP A 227 -11.19 15.95 29.08
CA ASP A 227 -9.78 15.77 29.42
C ASP A 227 -8.97 17.06 29.22
N GLY A 228 -9.64 18.17 28.87
CA GLY A 228 -9.06 19.52 28.81
C GLY A 228 -8.37 19.83 27.48
N ILE A 229 -8.67 19.11 26.40
CA ILE A 229 -8.25 19.49 25.04
C ILE A 229 -9.15 20.60 24.52
N THR A 230 -8.55 21.66 24.01
CA THR A 230 -9.22 22.88 23.55
C THR A 230 -9.03 23.11 22.06
N ASN A 231 -9.65 24.18 21.52
CA ASN A 231 -9.52 24.53 20.10
C ASN A 231 -8.09 24.96 19.69
N GLY A 232 -7.22 25.24 20.62
CA GLY A 232 -5.83 25.61 20.34
C GLY A 232 -4.83 24.45 20.45
N ASP A 233 -5.30 23.28 20.85
CA ASP A 233 -4.48 22.11 21.09
C ASP A 233 -4.42 21.18 19.86
N VAL A 234 -3.63 20.13 19.92
CA VAL A 234 -3.44 19.15 18.85
C VAL A 234 -4.30 17.92 19.10
N VAL A 235 -4.98 17.41 18.07
CA VAL A 235 -5.62 16.09 18.09
C VAL A 235 -5.18 15.26 16.90
N ILE A 236 -4.63 14.09 17.18
CA ILE A 236 -4.21 13.12 16.20
C ILE A 236 -5.38 12.16 15.91
N LEU A 237 -5.67 11.92 14.62
CA LEU A 237 -6.60 10.90 14.17
C LEU A 237 -5.79 9.76 13.53
N PHE A 238 -5.56 8.68 14.28
CA PHE A 238 -4.81 7.52 13.84
C PHE A 238 -5.73 6.30 13.69
N GLY A 239 -6.44 6.25 12.55
CA GLY A 239 -7.47 5.26 12.29
C GLY A 239 -7.85 5.20 10.81
N VAL A 240 -8.86 4.40 10.49
CA VAL A 240 -9.40 4.30 9.11
C VAL A 240 -10.17 5.55 8.71
N THR A 241 -10.30 5.79 7.42
CA THR A 241 -10.90 7.03 6.86
C THR A 241 -12.31 7.31 7.39
N THR A 242 -13.12 6.27 7.61
CA THR A 242 -14.48 6.44 8.14
C THR A 242 -14.51 6.91 9.61
N ALA A 243 -13.51 6.52 10.42
CA ALA A 243 -13.36 7.01 11.79
C ALA A 243 -12.93 8.50 11.79
N THR A 244 -11.96 8.84 10.93
CA THR A 244 -11.54 10.24 10.72
C THR A 244 -12.72 11.10 10.32
N ALA A 245 -13.51 10.66 9.34
CA ALA A 245 -14.67 11.38 8.85
C ALA A 245 -15.73 11.59 9.96
N ALA A 246 -16.03 10.54 10.74
CA ALA A 246 -16.98 10.64 11.84
C ALA A 246 -16.53 11.63 12.93
N ALA A 247 -15.25 11.58 13.32
CA ALA A 247 -14.68 12.49 14.31
C ALA A 247 -14.73 13.95 13.83
N LEU A 248 -14.31 14.21 12.59
CA LEU A 248 -14.32 15.56 12.01
C LEU A 248 -15.73 16.13 11.86
N ALA A 249 -16.71 15.32 11.42
CA ALA A 249 -18.09 15.75 11.27
C ALA A 249 -18.69 16.19 12.61
N VAL A 250 -18.53 15.37 13.65
CA VAL A 250 -19.06 15.67 14.98
C VAL A 250 -18.32 16.85 15.62
N ALA A 251 -16.99 16.91 15.48
CA ALA A 251 -16.21 18.05 15.97
C ALA A 251 -16.69 19.36 15.34
N GLY A 252 -16.94 19.35 14.03
CA GLY A 252 -17.50 20.52 13.33
C GLY A 252 -18.86 20.94 13.88
N ALA A 253 -19.77 19.99 14.12
CA ALA A 253 -21.09 20.24 14.69
C ALA A 253 -21.02 20.79 16.13
N TYR A 254 -20.01 20.39 16.90
CA TYR A 254 -19.80 20.84 18.29
C TYR A 254 -18.95 22.12 18.39
N GLY A 255 -18.55 22.74 17.28
CA GLY A 255 -17.64 23.88 17.26
C GLY A 255 -16.25 23.58 17.85
N PHE A 256 -15.86 22.30 17.89
CA PHE A 256 -14.55 21.86 18.37
C PHE A 256 -13.54 21.86 17.22
N LYS A 257 -12.53 22.70 17.29
CA LYS A 257 -11.59 23.00 16.19
C LYS A 257 -10.13 22.98 16.68
N PRO A 258 -9.65 21.84 17.19
CA PRO A 258 -8.23 21.71 17.48
C PRO A 258 -7.42 21.68 16.18
N GLN A 259 -6.08 21.75 16.28
CA GLN A 259 -5.22 21.42 15.16
C GLN A 259 -5.30 19.90 14.89
N TRP A 260 -6.01 19.52 13.86
CA TRP A 260 -6.09 18.12 13.46
C TRP A 260 -4.81 17.68 12.76
N ILE A 261 -4.31 16.49 13.15
CA ILE A 261 -3.21 15.78 12.44
C ILE A 261 -3.72 14.39 12.08
N LEU A 262 -3.77 14.11 10.79
CA LEU A 262 -4.35 12.88 10.24
C LEU A 262 -3.24 11.90 9.87
N GLY A 263 -3.35 10.67 10.33
CA GLY A 263 -2.51 9.57 9.86
C GLY A 263 -2.74 9.27 8.38
N SER A 264 -1.74 8.71 7.74
CA SER A 264 -1.74 8.43 6.29
C SER A 264 -2.87 7.52 5.83
N VAL A 265 -3.31 6.60 6.68
CA VAL A 265 -4.40 5.66 6.41
C VAL A 265 -5.76 6.37 6.40
N GLY A 266 -5.98 7.28 7.36
CA GLY A 266 -7.25 7.98 7.54
C GLY A 266 -7.41 9.28 6.77
N GLY A 267 -6.37 9.72 6.06
CA GLY A 267 -6.28 11.09 5.50
C GLY A 267 -6.84 11.25 4.08
N ASP A 268 -7.62 10.30 3.52
CA ASP A 268 -8.20 10.48 2.19
C ASP A 268 -9.35 11.49 2.19
N ALA A 269 -9.07 12.70 1.73
CA ALA A 269 -10.02 13.80 1.73
C ALA A 269 -11.26 13.54 0.87
N THR A 270 -11.13 12.82 -0.23
CA THR A 270 -12.26 12.49 -1.12
C THR A 270 -13.27 11.61 -0.38
N THR A 271 -12.77 10.58 0.28
CA THR A 271 -13.60 9.67 1.09
C THR A 271 -14.16 10.36 2.33
N ILE A 272 -13.34 11.16 3.04
CA ILE A 272 -13.80 11.93 4.21
C ILE A 272 -14.99 12.82 3.84
N LYS A 273 -14.89 13.57 2.75
CA LYS A 273 -15.95 14.47 2.28
C LYS A 273 -17.20 13.71 1.83
N ALA A 274 -17.03 12.58 1.15
CA ALA A 274 -18.15 11.80 0.63
C ALA A 274 -18.88 11.00 1.73
N ALA A 275 -18.13 10.45 2.71
CA ALA A 275 -18.69 9.53 3.71
C ALA A 275 -19.63 10.19 4.72
N THR A 276 -19.47 11.50 5.00
CA THR A 276 -20.13 12.15 6.12
C THR A 276 -20.68 13.54 5.80
N ALA A 277 -20.64 13.98 4.55
CA ALA A 277 -20.90 15.37 4.18
C ALA A 277 -20.12 16.37 5.08
N VAL A 278 -18.87 16.01 5.46
CA VAL A 278 -18.00 16.87 6.26
C VAL A 278 -17.84 18.20 5.52
N PRO A 279 -18.22 19.32 6.12
CA PRO A 279 -18.00 20.61 5.49
C PRO A 279 -16.51 20.77 5.18
N ALA A 280 -16.18 21.21 3.98
CA ALA A 280 -14.79 21.44 3.57
C ALA A 280 -14.02 22.32 4.60
N ALA A 281 -14.72 23.22 5.29
CA ALA A 281 -14.19 24.06 6.33
C ALA A 281 -13.63 23.28 7.54
N VAL A 282 -14.10 22.07 7.82
CA VAL A 282 -13.61 21.27 8.96
C VAL A 282 -12.28 20.59 8.65
N LEU A 283 -12.09 20.20 7.39
CA LEU A 283 -10.83 19.62 6.94
C LEU A 283 -9.76 20.68 6.64
N ASN A 284 -10.19 21.92 6.32
CA ASN A 284 -9.28 23.00 5.99
C ASN A 284 -8.33 23.33 7.16
N GLY A 285 -7.04 23.30 6.87
CA GLY A 285 -6.00 23.53 7.86
C GLY A 285 -5.55 22.27 8.62
N ALA A 286 -6.23 21.15 8.51
CA ALA A 286 -5.74 19.90 9.05
C ALA A 286 -4.41 19.49 8.37
N ILE A 287 -3.50 18.92 9.15
CA ILE A 287 -2.23 18.38 8.64
C ILE A 287 -2.44 16.90 8.31
N GLY A 288 -1.91 16.46 7.18
CA GLY A 288 -1.90 15.05 6.78
C GLY A 288 -0.49 14.56 6.51
N ALA A 289 -0.22 13.30 6.84
CA ALA A 289 1.01 12.61 6.47
C ALA A 289 0.78 11.78 5.18
N SER A 290 1.76 11.79 4.27
CA SER A 290 1.73 10.93 3.07
C SER A 290 3.14 10.53 2.65
N PHE A 291 3.27 9.34 2.05
CA PHE A 291 4.50 8.87 1.41
C PHE A 291 4.44 8.94 -0.11
N LEU A 292 3.25 9.21 -0.67
CA LEU A 292 2.99 9.40 -2.10
C LEU A 292 2.77 10.89 -2.38
N PRO A 293 3.01 11.36 -3.61
CA PRO A 293 2.61 12.72 -3.99
C PRO A 293 1.11 12.94 -3.81
N ALA A 294 0.69 14.19 -3.68
CA ALA A 294 -0.73 14.51 -3.65
C ALA A 294 -1.40 14.06 -4.97
N PRO A 295 -2.56 13.37 -4.93
CA PRO A 295 -3.24 12.91 -6.16
C PRO A 295 -3.63 14.04 -7.12
N THR A 296 -3.66 15.27 -6.64
CA THR A 296 -3.97 16.48 -7.42
C THR A 296 -2.73 17.18 -7.99
N ASP A 297 -1.55 16.67 -7.71
CA ASP A 297 -0.28 17.25 -8.22
C ASP A 297 0.00 16.81 -9.66
N THR A 298 -0.62 17.49 -10.62
CA THR A 298 -0.45 17.20 -12.06
C THR A 298 0.93 17.59 -12.60
N SER A 299 1.79 18.23 -11.82
CA SER A 299 3.19 18.49 -12.20
C SER A 299 4.06 17.25 -12.01
N ASP A 300 3.64 16.32 -11.16
CA ASP A 300 4.30 15.05 -10.92
C ASP A 300 4.07 14.06 -12.07
N GLU A 301 5.15 13.51 -12.65
CA GLU A 301 5.08 12.62 -13.81
C GLU A 301 4.30 11.33 -13.56
N TYR A 302 4.41 10.74 -12.34
CA TYR A 302 3.68 9.53 -11.98
C TYR A 302 2.18 9.82 -11.79
N ILE A 303 1.84 10.94 -11.14
CA ILE A 303 0.46 11.37 -10.98
C ILE A 303 -0.19 11.58 -12.34
N LYS A 304 0.44 12.34 -13.21
CA LYS A 304 -0.05 12.59 -14.58
C LYS A 304 -0.26 11.28 -15.35
N PHE A 305 0.70 10.37 -15.26
CA PHE A 305 0.63 9.08 -15.93
C PHE A 305 -0.53 8.22 -15.40
N PHE A 306 -0.65 8.07 -14.07
CA PHE A 306 -1.71 7.27 -13.47
C PHE A 306 -3.10 7.88 -13.68
N GLN A 307 -3.22 9.21 -13.73
CA GLN A 307 -4.49 9.86 -14.12
C GLN A 307 -4.89 9.51 -15.57
N GLY A 308 -3.93 9.40 -16.48
CA GLY A 308 -4.17 8.91 -17.85
C GLY A 308 -4.70 7.47 -17.88
N ILE A 309 -4.10 6.58 -17.08
CA ILE A 309 -4.60 5.20 -16.91
C ILE A 309 -5.99 5.18 -16.29
N ASN A 310 -6.20 5.99 -15.25
CA ASN A 310 -7.51 6.10 -14.58
C ASN A 310 -8.61 6.50 -15.58
N THR A 311 -8.31 7.45 -16.46
CA THR A 311 -9.26 7.88 -17.49
C THR A 311 -9.61 6.77 -18.46
N THR A 312 -8.61 6.02 -18.92
CA THR A 312 -8.77 5.05 -20.01
C THR A 312 -9.23 3.67 -19.52
N TYR A 313 -8.73 3.21 -18.35
CA TYR A 313 -8.91 1.83 -17.89
C TYR A 313 -9.68 1.70 -16.58
N ASN A 314 -9.99 2.81 -15.89
CA ASN A 314 -10.69 2.83 -14.61
C ASN A 314 -11.95 3.70 -14.63
N HIS A 315 -12.60 3.84 -15.79
CA HIS A 315 -13.84 4.59 -15.97
C HIS A 315 -13.80 6.04 -15.47
N ALA A 316 -12.62 6.66 -15.47
CA ALA A 316 -12.41 8.04 -15.00
C ALA A 316 -13.00 8.32 -13.60
N VAL A 317 -12.94 7.35 -12.69
CA VAL A 317 -13.36 7.59 -11.29
C VAL A 317 -12.54 8.71 -10.68
N THR A 318 -13.02 9.33 -9.61
CA THR A 318 -12.26 10.35 -8.89
C THR A 318 -10.89 9.78 -8.49
N PHE A 319 -9.83 10.41 -9.00
CA PHE A 319 -8.45 10.01 -8.72
C PHE A 319 -8.06 10.53 -7.34
N ASP A 320 -7.96 9.63 -6.38
CA ASP A 320 -7.64 9.90 -4.97
C ASP A 320 -6.48 9.04 -4.47
N ASN A 321 -6.16 9.13 -3.19
CA ASN A 321 -5.08 8.35 -2.60
C ASN A 321 -5.26 6.84 -2.78
N ASN A 322 -6.48 6.32 -2.69
CA ASN A 322 -6.74 4.88 -2.81
C ASN A 322 -6.55 4.38 -4.24
N VAL A 323 -6.96 5.19 -5.23
CA VAL A 323 -6.69 4.90 -6.65
C VAL A 323 -5.19 4.95 -6.92
N LEU A 324 -4.49 5.96 -6.41
CA LEU A 324 -3.04 6.09 -6.55
C LEU A 324 -2.30 4.91 -5.90
N VAL A 325 -2.66 4.53 -4.68
CA VAL A 325 -2.08 3.35 -3.98
C VAL A 325 -2.28 2.09 -4.81
N GLY A 326 -3.48 1.86 -5.35
CA GLY A 326 -3.77 0.69 -6.18
C GLY A 326 -2.90 0.61 -7.43
N MET A 327 -2.80 1.70 -8.20
CA MET A 327 -1.99 1.75 -9.43
C MET A 327 -0.49 1.66 -9.14
N ASN A 328 -0.01 2.37 -8.12
CA ASN A 328 1.39 2.33 -7.71
C ASN A 328 1.81 0.92 -7.25
N SER A 329 0.99 0.26 -6.44
CA SER A 329 1.23 -1.13 -6.04
C SER A 329 1.27 -2.08 -7.24
N ALA A 330 0.37 -1.90 -8.20
CA ALA A 330 0.34 -2.69 -9.42
C ALA A 330 1.61 -2.51 -10.27
N MET A 331 2.12 -1.27 -10.39
CA MET A 331 3.39 -0.99 -11.05
C MET A 331 4.56 -1.73 -10.38
N MET A 332 4.62 -1.72 -9.05
CA MET A 332 5.65 -2.43 -8.30
C MET A 332 5.52 -3.96 -8.44
N ILE A 333 4.30 -4.50 -8.48
CA ILE A 333 4.03 -5.93 -8.73
C ILE A 333 4.55 -6.32 -10.11
N VAL A 334 4.30 -5.51 -11.14
CA VAL A 334 4.80 -5.78 -12.51
C VAL A 334 6.33 -5.81 -12.53
N GLN A 335 6.99 -4.90 -11.82
CA GLN A 335 8.45 -4.91 -11.69
C GLN A 335 8.95 -6.19 -11.01
N ALA A 336 8.32 -6.60 -9.92
CA ALA A 336 8.66 -7.82 -9.21
C ALA A 336 8.52 -9.06 -10.11
N LEU A 337 7.41 -9.15 -10.87
CA LEU A 337 7.19 -10.25 -11.82
C LEU A 337 8.23 -10.26 -12.95
N ARG A 338 8.60 -9.10 -13.49
CA ARG A 338 9.65 -8.97 -14.51
C ARG A 338 11.02 -9.32 -13.95
N ALA A 339 11.34 -8.86 -12.75
CA ALA A 339 12.58 -9.18 -12.07
C ALA A 339 12.72 -10.68 -11.73
N ALA A 340 11.60 -11.37 -11.51
CA ALA A 340 11.59 -12.82 -11.31
C ALA A 340 11.85 -13.63 -12.60
N GLY A 341 11.84 -12.98 -13.76
CA GLY A 341 12.21 -13.56 -15.05
C GLY A 341 11.05 -14.24 -15.81
N GLN A 342 11.38 -14.74 -16.98
CA GLN A 342 10.40 -15.34 -17.91
C GLN A 342 9.68 -16.56 -17.33
N ASN A 343 10.34 -17.35 -16.49
CA ASN A 343 9.77 -18.51 -15.83
C ASN A 343 9.69 -18.27 -14.31
N PRO A 344 8.77 -17.40 -13.86
CA PRO A 344 8.71 -17.01 -12.46
C PRO A 344 8.30 -18.19 -11.57
N THR A 345 9.02 -18.35 -10.47
CA THR A 345 8.63 -19.22 -9.37
C THR A 345 8.27 -18.37 -8.16
N ARG A 346 7.50 -18.90 -7.22
CA ARG A 346 7.20 -18.21 -5.96
C ARG A 346 8.46 -17.79 -5.21
N LYS A 347 9.45 -18.71 -5.10
CA LYS A 347 10.75 -18.40 -4.51
C LYS A 347 11.50 -17.32 -5.29
N GLY A 348 11.51 -17.41 -6.62
CA GLY A 348 12.16 -16.42 -7.49
C GLY A 348 11.55 -15.03 -7.33
N LEU A 349 10.22 -14.94 -7.16
CA LEU A 349 9.53 -13.67 -6.93
C LEU A 349 9.92 -13.03 -5.58
N VAL A 350 10.01 -13.81 -4.51
CA VAL A 350 10.52 -13.34 -3.21
C VAL A 350 11.97 -12.87 -3.33
N THR A 351 12.84 -13.67 -3.96
CA THR A 351 14.24 -13.29 -4.18
C THR A 351 14.39 -12.02 -5.03
N ALA A 352 13.56 -11.84 -6.05
CA ALA A 352 13.57 -10.62 -6.87
C ALA A 352 13.28 -9.36 -6.05
N LEU A 353 12.30 -9.43 -5.14
CA LEU A 353 12.00 -8.33 -4.22
C LEU A 353 13.14 -8.08 -3.23
N GLU A 354 13.72 -9.12 -2.66
CA GLU A 354 14.84 -9.02 -1.72
C GLU A 354 16.11 -8.42 -2.35
N THR A 355 16.31 -8.64 -3.65
CA THR A 355 17.55 -8.21 -4.34
C THR A 355 17.40 -6.93 -5.13
N LYS A 356 16.20 -6.65 -5.66
CA LYS A 356 15.95 -5.51 -6.55
C LYS A 356 14.85 -4.56 -6.03
N GLY A 357 14.04 -4.98 -5.07
CA GLY A 357 12.85 -4.25 -4.65
C GLY A 357 13.11 -2.83 -4.16
N SER A 358 14.27 -2.57 -3.53
CA SER A 358 14.65 -1.21 -3.09
C SER A 358 14.91 -0.21 -4.23
N THR A 359 15.08 -0.70 -5.44
CA THR A 359 15.34 0.14 -6.64
C THR A 359 14.13 0.27 -7.56
N PHE A 360 12.98 -0.29 -7.19
CA PHE A 360 11.79 -0.24 -8.03
C PHE A 360 11.32 1.19 -8.25
N ALA A 361 10.96 1.48 -9.48
CA ALA A 361 10.27 2.70 -9.84
C ALA A 361 8.88 2.73 -9.19
N SER A 362 8.54 3.83 -8.56
CA SER A 362 7.25 4.02 -7.88
C SER A 362 6.94 5.49 -7.71
N ALA A 363 5.68 5.83 -7.52
CA ALA A 363 5.29 7.20 -7.20
C ALA A 363 5.78 7.64 -5.80
N GLY A 364 6.23 6.72 -4.95
CA GLY A 364 6.64 7.02 -3.59
C GLY A 364 7.79 8.01 -3.50
N LEU A 365 7.66 8.98 -2.61
CA LEU A 365 8.65 10.03 -2.36
C LEU A 365 9.68 9.61 -1.31
N ALA A 366 9.45 8.48 -0.62
CA ALA A 366 10.35 7.89 0.36
C ALA A 366 11.04 6.64 -0.22
N PRO A 367 12.25 6.29 0.25
CA PRO A 367 12.93 5.08 -0.19
C PRO A 367 12.17 3.81 0.21
N LEU A 368 12.33 2.75 -0.60
CA LEU A 368 11.85 1.40 -0.30
C LEU A 368 12.91 0.65 0.51
N GLY A 369 12.50 0.01 1.61
CA GLY A 369 13.40 -0.68 2.54
C GLY A 369 13.59 -2.17 2.26
N TYR A 370 13.13 -2.69 1.11
CA TYR A 370 13.23 -4.11 0.77
C TYR A 370 14.68 -4.57 0.63
N SER A 371 15.00 -5.67 1.27
CA SER A 371 16.31 -6.30 1.17
C SER A 371 16.25 -7.78 1.61
N ALA A 372 17.33 -8.51 1.46
CA ALA A 372 17.46 -9.87 1.99
C ALA A 372 17.29 -9.97 3.52
N LYS A 373 17.34 -8.84 4.25
CA LYS A 373 17.22 -8.79 5.72
C LYS A 373 15.93 -8.14 6.19
N SER A 374 15.24 -7.36 5.33
CA SER A 374 14.07 -6.56 5.69
C SER A 374 13.04 -6.57 4.57
N HIS A 375 11.77 -6.74 4.92
CA HIS A 375 10.64 -6.63 4.00
C HIS A 375 9.80 -5.37 4.25
N VAL A 376 10.40 -4.35 4.88
CA VAL A 376 9.79 -3.03 5.10
C VAL A 376 9.54 -2.36 3.74
N GLY A 377 8.37 -1.75 3.59
CA GLY A 377 7.98 -0.99 2.41
C GLY A 377 8.66 0.37 2.31
N TYR A 378 7.89 1.42 2.12
CA TYR A 378 8.43 2.77 2.20
C TYR A 378 8.94 3.10 3.60
N THR A 379 9.86 4.06 3.71
CA THR A 379 10.54 4.35 5.00
C THR A 379 10.43 5.81 5.41
N GLY A 380 9.44 6.54 4.93
CA GLY A 380 9.31 7.94 5.29
C GLY A 380 7.99 8.57 4.86
N TYR A 381 7.78 9.79 5.36
CA TYR A 381 6.58 10.60 5.13
C TYR A 381 6.95 12.06 4.92
N TRP A 382 6.08 12.79 4.20
CA TRP A 382 6.03 14.24 4.14
C TRP A 382 4.71 14.73 4.75
N PHE A 383 4.66 16.00 5.15
CA PHE A 383 3.46 16.62 5.69
C PHE A 383 2.88 17.62 4.71
N GLY A 384 1.56 17.58 4.60
CA GLY A 384 0.78 18.55 3.88
C GLY A 384 -0.31 19.16 4.75
N LYS A 385 -0.86 20.26 4.28
CA LYS A 385 -2.01 20.94 4.87
C LYS A 385 -3.17 20.90 3.90
N TYR A 386 -4.33 20.47 4.37
CA TYR A 386 -5.55 20.46 3.54
C TYR A 386 -6.03 21.89 3.32
N ASN A 387 -6.38 22.22 2.09
CA ASN A 387 -7.03 23.46 1.73
C ASN A 387 -8.58 23.31 1.73
N LEU A 388 -9.30 24.39 1.43
CA LEU A 388 -10.77 24.37 1.33
C LEU A 388 -11.31 23.41 0.26
N ALA A 389 -10.54 23.13 -0.80
CA ALA A 389 -10.93 22.16 -1.81
C ALA A 389 -10.75 20.71 -1.34
N GLY A 390 -10.07 20.50 -0.19
CA GLY A 390 -9.68 19.19 0.32
C GLY A 390 -8.44 18.61 -0.36
N GLU A 391 -7.62 19.45 -0.97
CA GLU A 391 -6.34 19.04 -1.52
C GLU A 391 -5.27 19.11 -0.45
N LEU A 392 -4.43 18.08 -0.35
CA LEU A 392 -3.27 18.06 0.52
C LEU A 392 -2.10 18.77 -0.18
N LYS A 393 -1.75 19.97 0.29
CA LYS A 393 -0.62 20.74 -0.24
C LYS A 393 0.57 20.63 0.70
N PRO A 394 1.80 20.44 0.19
CA PRO A 394 3.00 20.42 1.04
C PRO A 394 3.08 21.66 1.94
N VAL A 395 3.46 21.46 3.21
CA VAL A 395 3.51 22.56 4.22
C VAL A 395 4.45 23.68 3.76
N ASP A 396 5.59 23.33 3.18
CA ASP A 396 6.62 24.28 2.75
C ASP A 396 6.61 24.53 1.22
N ASN A 397 5.48 24.33 0.56
CA ASN A 397 5.35 24.38 -0.90
C ASN A 397 6.27 23.40 -1.65
N ALA A 398 6.91 22.47 -0.95
CA ALA A 398 7.77 21.43 -1.49
C ALA A 398 7.62 20.14 -0.67
N TYR A 399 7.79 18.99 -1.30
CA TYR A 399 7.79 17.71 -0.60
C TYR A 399 9.07 17.55 0.21
N VAL A 400 9.00 17.85 1.50
CA VAL A 400 10.08 17.58 2.46
C VAL A 400 9.80 16.24 3.14
N VAL A 401 10.53 15.23 2.73
CA VAL A 401 10.35 13.87 3.25
C VAL A 401 11.26 13.66 4.45
N TYR A 402 10.70 13.11 5.51
CA TYR A 402 11.43 12.63 6.68
C TYR A 402 11.42 11.11 6.69
N THR A 403 12.53 10.50 7.08
CA THR A 403 12.72 9.05 7.16
C THR A 403 13.25 8.64 8.51
N THR A 404 12.93 7.42 8.92
CA THR A 404 13.42 6.77 10.14
C THR A 404 13.27 5.25 9.99
N ASP A 405 13.56 4.49 11.05
CA ASP A 405 13.29 3.05 11.15
C ASP A 405 12.19 2.75 12.18
N SER A 406 11.78 1.50 12.28
CA SER A 406 10.83 1.02 13.30
C SER A 406 11.50 0.76 14.66
N GLY A 407 12.80 0.99 14.77
CA GLY A 407 13.60 0.85 15.99
C GLY A 407 13.99 2.20 16.58
N THR A 408 15.23 2.32 17.03
CA THR A 408 15.77 3.47 17.74
C THR A 408 16.37 4.56 16.84
N GLY A 409 16.32 4.39 15.51
CA GLY A 409 16.88 5.37 14.55
C GLY A 409 16.22 6.73 14.68
N GLN A 410 17.02 7.79 14.49
CA GLN A 410 16.55 9.16 14.53
C GLN A 410 15.67 9.49 13.31
N VAL A 411 14.76 10.45 13.48
CA VAL A 411 14.05 11.06 12.34
C VAL A 411 15.00 12.02 11.66
N VAL A 412 15.21 11.83 10.37
CA VAL A 412 16.10 12.69 9.56
C VAL A 412 15.42 13.11 8.26
N LYS A 413 15.80 14.27 7.75
CA LYS A 413 15.35 14.71 6.42
C LYS A 413 15.97 13.83 5.35
N SER A 414 15.14 13.28 4.47
CA SER A 414 15.56 12.39 3.39
C SER A 414 16.24 13.16 2.27
N THR A 415 17.30 12.59 1.72
CA THR A 415 17.94 13.03 0.47
C THR A 415 17.58 12.13 -0.72
N TYR A 416 16.64 11.21 -0.51
CA TYR A 416 16.22 10.26 -1.53
C TYR A 416 15.66 10.97 -2.76
N LYS A 417 16.06 10.48 -3.92
CA LYS A 417 15.50 10.86 -5.21
C LYS A 417 14.90 9.59 -5.81
N ARG A 418 13.59 9.58 -5.99
CA ARG A 418 12.92 8.43 -6.60
C ARG A 418 13.38 8.24 -8.05
N PRO A 419 13.38 7.00 -8.56
CA PRO A 419 13.60 6.73 -9.98
C PRO A 419 12.59 7.49 -10.85
N ALA A 420 13.02 7.92 -12.03
CA ALA A 420 12.12 8.49 -13.03
C ALA A 420 11.05 7.48 -13.46
N LEU A 421 9.92 7.99 -13.94
CA LEU A 421 8.88 7.14 -14.49
C LEU A 421 9.46 6.29 -15.64
N PRO A 422 9.28 4.97 -15.62
CA PRO A 422 9.71 4.11 -16.73
C PRO A 422 9.10 4.54 -18.06
N THR A 423 9.78 4.28 -19.16
CA THR A 423 9.29 4.59 -20.51
C THR A 423 7.87 4.04 -20.70
N ASN A 424 6.94 4.91 -21.05
CA ASN A 424 5.51 4.60 -21.12
C ASN A 424 4.93 4.02 -19.82
N GLY A 425 5.55 4.29 -18.67
CA GLY A 425 5.13 3.72 -17.39
C GLY A 425 5.22 2.19 -17.32
N LEU A 426 5.97 1.58 -18.22
CA LEU A 426 6.17 0.13 -18.29
C LEU A 426 7.58 -0.18 -17.77
N PRO A 427 7.71 -0.75 -16.57
CA PRO A 427 9.00 -1.14 -16.04
C PRO A 427 9.74 -2.09 -16.98
N SER A 428 11.05 -1.91 -17.16
CA SER A 428 11.86 -2.79 -17.99
C SER A 428 11.98 -4.19 -17.39
N ASN A 429 12.44 -5.15 -18.21
CA ASN A 429 12.69 -6.53 -17.77
C ASN A 429 14.09 -6.71 -17.14
N SER A 430 14.84 -5.64 -16.96
CA SER A 430 16.23 -5.67 -16.44
C SER A 430 16.30 -5.61 -14.92
#